data_7c5778e30c743d93c689fbd3c51d2560
#
_entry.id   7c5778e30c743d93c689fbd3c51d2560
#
_cell.length_a   1.000
_cell.length_b   1.000
_cell.length_c   1.000
_cell.angle_alpha   90.00
_cell.angle_beta   90.00
_cell.angle_gamma   90.00
#
_symmetry.space_group_name_H-M   'P 1'
#
loop_
_entity.id
_entity.type
_entity.pdbx_description
1 polymer ?
#
loop_
_entity_poly.entity_id
_entity_poly.type
_entity_poly.pdbx_seq_one_letter_code
_entity_poly.pdbx_strand_id
1 'polypeptide(L)'
;MPSAIPPSATTAAIVPIRAFQPDLHERAWASTPHPTLPLLATAHAKSVTVFSLSSLSSHSSLTGGHTRSVRTAAWKPGLPPHKLCLVSGSFDATAGLWRWDGDSAAADPDAANHENTDSPLEIEITASTRAKSRRINDDDDDSDASQTGGDQDWEFTLVLEGHDSEVKCCAFAPSGAYLATCSRDKSVWIWEDIGASEADDEWETVAVLNEHEGDVKAVAWCPDVPARNARRQYSADVLASASYDNTVRIWREDSDGEWVCVAVLEGHEGTVWSIEWEQRPAPDGRFPRLLSCSADGTVRVWELQQDEGGEEAEEGQGGNGADGAAGRLALGGIPNTMRTSLREEWRCTAVLPAVHDRDVYSVSWSQKTGLVSSTGRDGKIVLYQECRDRSSAARAASTEVRSQNQPESNISDASQTATSVTSPSSSQGTTWEVLTSLVNAHGPFEVNHITWCRRYDVAAEKRGEDEMLVTTGDDGIVRSWEVKR
;
A
#
# COMPACT_ATOMS: atom_id res chain seq x y z
N MET A 1 -27.09 -11.70 -45.14
CA MET A 1 -26.80 -11.71 -43.70
C MET A 1 -25.61 -10.79 -43.49
N PRO A 2 -25.74 -9.58 -42.93
CA PRO A 2 -24.57 -8.77 -42.64
C PRO A 2 -23.87 -9.35 -41.41
N SER A 3 -22.58 -9.60 -41.54
CA SER A 3 -21.65 -10.03 -40.52
C SER A 3 -21.60 -8.95 -39.44
N ALA A 4 -21.90 -9.33 -38.21
CA ALA A 4 -21.74 -8.47 -37.05
C ALA A 4 -20.23 -8.21 -36.86
N ILE A 5 -19.84 -6.95 -36.95
CA ILE A 5 -18.50 -6.45 -36.59
C ILE A 5 -18.37 -6.67 -35.08
N PRO A 6 -17.35 -7.36 -34.59
CA PRO A 6 -17.12 -7.45 -33.16
C PRO A 6 -16.86 -6.04 -32.60
N PRO A 7 -17.29 -5.73 -31.36
CA PRO A 7 -17.03 -4.44 -30.75
C PRO A 7 -15.53 -4.22 -30.73
N SER A 8 -15.08 -3.07 -31.22
CA SER A 8 -13.67 -2.67 -31.19
C SER A 8 -13.20 -2.69 -29.72
N ALA A 9 -12.23 -3.54 -29.43
CA ALA A 9 -11.52 -3.49 -28.17
C ALA A 9 -10.96 -2.08 -28.02
N THR A 10 -11.45 -1.33 -27.05
CA THR A 10 -10.91 -0.03 -26.66
C THR A 10 -9.50 -0.30 -26.16
N THR A 11 -8.49 0.02 -26.99
CA THR A 11 -7.09 -0.15 -26.64
C THR A 11 -6.72 0.93 -25.63
N ALA A 12 -6.52 0.54 -24.36
CA ALA A 12 -5.99 1.43 -23.37
C ALA A 12 -4.56 1.86 -23.71
N ALA A 13 -4.21 3.10 -23.42
CA ALA A 13 -2.88 3.65 -23.67
C ALA A 13 -2.34 4.38 -22.45
N ILE A 14 -1.02 4.23 -22.19
CA ILE A 14 -0.28 5.01 -21.20
C ILE A 14 0.31 6.21 -21.94
N VAL A 15 -0.11 7.41 -21.57
CA VAL A 15 0.29 8.66 -22.24
C VAL A 15 1.05 9.53 -21.25
N PRO A 16 2.23 10.06 -21.61
CA PRO A 16 2.96 10.95 -20.72
C PRO A 16 2.19 12.24 -20.49
N ILE A 17 2.15 12.68 -19.25
CA ILE A 17 1.80 14.03 -18.85
C ILE A 17 3.12 14.85 -18.84
N ARG A 18 3.17 15.94 -18.17
CA ARG A 18 4.40 16.69 -17.94
C ARG A 18 5.23 16.01 -16.85
N ALA A 19 6.57 15.92 -17.04
CA ALA A 19 7.47 15.50 -15.97
C ALA A 19 7.52 16.54 -14.85
N PHE A 20 7.79 16.10 -13.64
CA PHE A 20 8.01 16.98 -12.49
C PHE A 20 9.30 17.77 -12.66
N GLN A 21 9.34 18.98 -12.14
CA GLN A 21 10.48 19.88 -12.25
C GLN A 21 10.95 20.35 -10.86
N PRO A 22 12.27 20.53 -10.65
CA PRO A 22 13.37 20.22 -11.57
C PRO A 22 13.65 18.72 -11.68
N ASP A 23 14.44 18.33 -12.70
CA ASP A 23 15.03 17.01 -12.75
C ASP A 23 15.98 16.85 -11.56
N LEU A 24 15.95 15.69 -10.90
CA LEU A 24 16.76 15.44 -9.70
C LEU A 24 18.23 15.15 -10.03
N HIS A 25 18.53 14.83 -11.30
CA HIS A 25 19.85 14.53 -11.84
C HIS A 25 20.57 13.33 -11.19
N GLU A 26 19.97 12.74 -10.18
CA GLU A 26 20.47 11.56 -9.47
C GLU A 26 19.36 10.51 -9.38
N ARG A 27 19.75 9.25 -9.20
CA ARG A 27 18.79 8.13 -9.07
C ARG A 27 17.67 8.45 -8.08
N ALA A 28 16.44 8.42 -8.56
CA ALA A 28 15.24 8.53 -7.74
C ALA A 28 14.74 7.12 -7.38
N TRP A 29 14.64 6.86 -6.08
CA TRP A 29 14.37 5.52 -5.57
C TRP A 29 12.88 5.22 -5.42
N ALA A 30 12.14 6.13 -4.83
CA ALA A 30 10.72 5.96 -4.53
C ALA A 30 10.01 7.31 -4.51
N SER A 31 8.75 7.32 -4.91
CA SER A 31 7.84 8.47 -4.78
C SER A 31 6.60 8.04 -4.03
N THR A 32 6.25 8.75 -2.96
CA THR A 32 5.11 8.44 -2.11
C THR A 32 4.15 9.62 -2.08
N PRO A 33 2.91 9.47 -2.58
CA PRO A 33 1.91 10.52 -2.52
C PRO A 33 1.42 10.73 -1.09
N HIS A 34 1.12 11.97 -0.74
CA HIS A 34 0.44 12.27 0.52
C HIS A 34 -0.99 11.71 0.48
N PRO A 35 -1.50 11.12 1.57
CA PRO A 35 -2.82 10.46 1.59
C PRO A 35 -3.98 11.38 1.18
N THR A 36 -3.93 12.66 1.56
CA THR A 36 -5.04 13.61 1.40
C THR A 36 -4.66 14.89 0.65
N LEU A 37 -3.42 15.34 0.74
CA LEU A 37 -2.95 16.59 0.14
C LEU A 37 -2.33 16.38 -1.25
N PRO A 38 -2.30 17.40 -2.12
CA PRO A 38 -1.72 17.32 -3.45
C PRO A 38 -0.18 17.38 -3.43
N LEU A 39 0.44 16.54 -2.62
CA LEU A 39 1.89 16.48 -2.43
C LEU A 39 2.43 15.09 -2.76
N LEU A 40 3.69 15.05 -3.22
CA LEU A 40 4.43 13.83 -3.54
C LEU A 40 5.84 13.94 -2.99
N ALA A 41 6.23 13.05 -2.08
CA ALA A 41 7.61 12.97 -1.59
C ALA A 41 8.43 12.01 -2.45
N THR A 42 9.59 12.42 -2.92
CA THR A 42 10.50 11.58 -3.71
C THR A 42 11.86 11.48 -3.03
N ALA A 43 12.25 10.25 -2.71
CA ALA A 43 13.54 9.92 -2.12
C ALA A 43 14.62 9.80 -3.21
N HIS A 44 15.70 10.57 -3.09
CA HIS A 44 16.83 10.54 -4.02
C HIS A 44 18.11 11.00 -3.32
N ALA A 45 19.25 10.67 -3.88
CA ALA A 45 20.55 11.11 -3.31
C ALA A 45 20.59 10.94 -1.78
N LYS A 46 20.82 12.02 -1.03
CA LYS A 46 20.78 12.09 0.44
C LYS A 46 19.61 12.94 0.95
N SER A 47 18.58 13.08 0.16
CA SER A 47 17.49 14.04 0.38
C SER A 47 16.13 13.48 -0.02
N VAL A 48 15.09 14.21 0.37
CA VAL A 48 13.72 14.02 -0.11
C VAL A 48 13.27 15.31 -0.75
N THR A 49 12.81 15.26 -2.00
CA THR A 49 12.13 16.40 -2.63
C THR A 49 10.62 16.20 -2.55
N VAL A 50 9.93 17.20 -2.00
CA VAL A 50 8.47 17.25 -1.99
C VAL A 50 8.03 18.06 -3.22
N PHE A 51 7.19 17.44 -4.05
CA PHE A 51 6.60 18.05 -5.24
C PHE A 51 5.13 18.38 -5.00
N SER A 52 4.64 19.46 -5.62
CA SER A 52 3.22 19.74 -5.76
C SER A 52 2.64 18.95 -6.94
N LEU A 53 1.54 18.23 -6.73
CA LEU A 53 0.81 17.51 -7.77
C LEU A 53 -0.01 18.43 -8.67
N SER A 54 -0.26 19.67 -8.26
CA SER A 54 -1.01 20.64 -9.07
C SER A 54 -0.12 21.37 -10.07
N SER A 55 1.06 21.81 -9.64
CA SER A 55 2.01 22.51 -10.49
C SER A 55 3.02 21.58 -11.18
N LEU A 56 3.15 20.33 -10.69
CA LEU A 56 4.18 19.37 -11.07
C LEU A 56 5.60 19.96 -10.94
N SER A 57 5.81 20.71 -9.86
CA SER A 57 7.07 21.35 -9.54
C SER A 57 7.47 21.14 -8.09
N SER A 58 8.76 21.28 -7.79
CA SER A 58 9.29 21.18 -6.44
C SER A 58 8.63 22.22 -5.53
N HIS A 59 8.17 21.75 -4.38
CA HIS A 59 7.67 22.57 -3.29
C HIS A 59 8.78 22.82 -2.26
N SER A 60 9.46 21.77 -1.81
CA SER A 60 10.55 21.85 -0.81
C SER A 60 11.55 20.71 -1.00
N SER A 61 12.74 20.90 -0.45
CA SER A 61 13.83 19.94 -0.46
C SER A 61 14.33 19.72 0.97
N LEU A 62 14.24 18.48 1.45
CA LEU A 62 14.63 18.06 2.79
C LEU A 62 16.06 17.53 2.71
N THR A 63 17.01 18.30 3.21
CA THR A 63 18.45 18.02 3.12
C THR A 63 19.11 18.06 4.50
N GLY A 64 20.28 17.43 4.62
CA GLY A 64 21.10 17.52 5.83
C GLY A 64 20.78 16.50 6.92
N GLY A 65 19.67 15.74 6.82
CA GLY A 65 19.31 14.74 7.82
C GLY A 65 20.04 13.40 7.68
N HIS A 66 20.57 13.09 6.50
CA HIS A 66 21.20 11.80 6.23
C HIS A 66 22.63 11.90 5.66
N THR A 67 23.48 10.96 6.04
CA THR A 67 24.87 10.90 5.56
C THR A 67 25.04 10.05 4.31
N ARG A 68 24.10 9.14 4.02
CA ARG A 68 24.07 8.26 2.84
C ARG A 68 22.73 8.41 2.09
N SER A 69 22.57 7.63 1.00
CA SER A 69 21.38 7.71 0.14
C SER A 69 20.10 7.43 0.90
N VAL A 70 19.11 8.28 0.70
CA VAL A 70 17.73 8.10 1.14
C VAL A 70 17.03 7.19 0.16
N ARG A 71 16.51 6.07 0.65
CA ARG A 71 15.91 5.02 -0.17
C ARG A 71 14.38 5.12 -0.22
N THR A 72 13.76 5.63 0.82
CA THR A 72 12.32 5.62 1.03
C THR A 72 11.87 6.84 1.80
N ALA A 73 10.63 7.23 1.60
CA ALA A 73 9.94 8.25 2.40
C ALA A 73 8.49 7.85 2.60
N ALA A 74 7.93 8.15 3.76
CA ALA A 74 6.52 7.88 4.07
C ALA A 74 5.91 9.03 4.85
N TRP A 75 4.65 9.34 4.56
CA TRP A 75 3.88 10.39 5.23
C TRP A 75 3.17 9.83 6.45
N LYS A 76 3.23 10.55 7.58
CA LYS A 76 2.39 10.26 8.74
C LYS A 76 0.94 10.66 8.44
N PRO A 77 -0.01 9.72 8.49
CA PRO A 77 -1.42 10.04 8.26
C PRO A 77 -2.07 10.69 9.47
N GLY A 78 -3.28 11.25 9.29
CA GLY A 78 -4.13 11.71 10.39
C GLY A 78 -3.79 13.09 10.94
N LEU A 79 -2.75 13.76 10.45
CA LEU A 79 -2.38 15.10 10.90
C LEU A 79 -3.35 16.17 10.37
N PRO A 80 -3.54 17.28 11.11
CA PRO A 80 -4.27 18.44 10.61
C PRO A 80 -3.63 19.00 9.32
N PRO A 81 -4.41 19.65 8.45
CA PRO A 81 -3.93 20.11 7.15
C PRO A 81 -2.72 21.05 7.17
N HIS A 82 -2.53 21.79 8.26
CA HIS A 82 -1.43 22.73 8.43
C HIS A 82 -0.17 22.12 9.08
N LYS A 83 -0.19 20.81 9.33
CA LYS A 83 0.94 20.06 9.89
C LYS A 83 1.30 18.90 8.99
N LEU A 84 2.55 18.77 8.64
CA LEU A 84 3.07 17.64 7.89
C LEU A 84 4.14 16.94 8.72
N CYS A 85 4.14 15.61 8.65
CA CYS A 85 5.21 14.79 9.17
C CYS A 85 5.56 13.73 8.13
N LEU A 86 6.85 13.58 7.90
CA LEU A 86 7.41 12.63 6.95
C LEU A 86 8.56 11.87 7.60
N VAL A 87 8.64 10.56 7.38
CA VAL A 87 9.82 9.77 7.72
C VAL A 87 10.61 9.46 6.47
N SER A 88 11.93 9.52 6.55
CA SER A 88 12.86 9.09 5.51
C SER A 88 13.75 7.97 6.02
N GLY A 89 13.96 6.92 5.20
CA GLY A 89 14.85 5.81 5.53
C GLY A 89 16.08 5.81 4.63
N SER A 90 17.26 5.64 5.24
CA SER A 90 18.54 5.82 4.55
C SER A 90 19.46 4.62 4.64
N PHE A 91 20.42 4.57 3.73
CA PHE A 91 21.52 3.61 3.73
C PHE A 91 22.55 3.86 4.85
N ASP A 92 22.39 4.93 5.62
CA ASP A 92 23.17 5.17 6.84
C ASP A 92 22.66 4.40 8.07
N ALA A 93 21.70 3.50 7.88
CA ALA A 93 21.05 2.67 8.88
C ALA A 93 20.07 3.40 9.81
N THR A 94 19.69 4.63 9.46
CA THR A 94 18.78 5.44 10.26
C THR A 94 17.47 5.72 9.52
N ALA A 95 16.40 6.00 10.28
CA ALA A 95 15.21 6.64 9.80
C ALA A 95 15.07 8.02 10.47
N GLY A 96 14.79 9.05 9.67
CA GLY A 96 14.72 10.43 10.16
C GLY A 96 13.32 11.02 10.02
N LEU A 97 12.83 11.68 11.08
CA LEU A 97 11.57 12.37 11.05
C LEU A 97 11.77 13.83 10.67
N TRP A 98 10.85 14.31 9.84
CA TRP A 98 10.79 15.68 9.35
C TRP A 98 9.41 16.23 9.64
N ARG A 99 9.35 17.44 10.19
CA ARG A 99 8.12 18.16 10.45
C ARG A 99 8.06 19.47 9.70
N TRP A 100 6.85 19.83 9.34
CA TRP A 100 6.51 21.14 8.81
C TRP A 100 5.25 21.65 9.51
N ASP A 101 5.34 22.83 10.10
CA ASP A 101 4.23 23.52 10.74
C ASP A 101 3.92 24.80 9.94
N GLY A 102 2.76 24.83 9.29
CA GLY A 102 2.23 26.04 8.68
C GLY A 102 1.64 26.99 9.74
N ASP A 103 1.77 28.30 9.53
CA ASP A 103 1.17 29.30 10.41
C ASP A 103 -0.37 29.13 10.42
N SER A 104 -0.92 28.64 11.52
CA SER A 104 -2.37 28.54 11.75
C SER A 104 -3.10 29.88 11.80
N ALA A 105 -2.35 30.98 11.79
CA ALA A 105 -2.90 32.36 11.87
C ALA A 105 -3.43 32.90 10.54
N ALA A 106 -3.26 32.19 9.42
CA ALA A 106 -3.71 32.62 8.10
C ALA A 106 -5.10 32.10 7.69
N ALA A 107 -5.78 31.34 8.54
CA ALA A 107 -7.17 30.97 8.32
C ALA A 107 -8.09 32.15 8.62
N ASP A 108 -8.15 33.13 7.69
CA ASP A 108 -9.12 34.22 7.71
C ASP A 108 -10.53 33.63 7.49
N PRO A 109 -11.47 33.67 8.46
CA PRO A 109 -12.78 33.08 8.34
C PRO A 109 -13.64 33.72 7.22
N ASP A 110 -13.22 34.86 6.67
CA ASP A 110 -13.92 35.57 5.58
C ASP A 110 -13.49 35.12 4.16
N ALA A 111 -12.47 34.28 4.02
CA ALA A 111 -12.01 33.75 2.72
C ALA A 111 -12.92 32.67 2.13
N ALA A 112 -13.95 32.21 2.85
CA ALA A 112 -14.86 31.13 2.41
C ALA A 112 -15.82 31.52 1.27
N ASN A 113 -15.76 32.76 0.74
CA ASN A 113 -16.69 33.24 -0.28
C ASN A 113 -16.11 33.41 -1.70
N HIS A 114 -14.88 32.97 -1.95
CA HIS A 114 -14.35 32.92 -3.31
C HIS A 114 -14.32 31.47 -3.82
N GLU A 115 -15.28 31.17 -4.72
CA GLU A 115 -15.30 29.97 -5.57
C GLU A 115 -14.08 29.93 -6.51
N ASN A 116 -12.88 29.72 -5.96
CA ASN A 116 -11.70 29.37 -6.73
C ASN A 116 -11.37 27.91 -6.46
N THR A 117 -11.33 27.13 -7.53
CA THR A 117 -11.17 25.69 -7.63
C THR A 117 -9.79 25.15 -7.18
N ASP A 118 -8.94 25.96 -6.60
CA ASP A 118 -7.67 25.52 -6.02
C ASP A 118 -7.92 25.17 -4.54
N SER A 119 -7.44 24.01 -4.12
CA SER A 119 -7.56 23.55 -2.75
C SER A 119 -7.05 24.64 -1.80
N PRO A 120 -7.82 25.06 -0.76
CA PRO A 120 -7.40 26.12 0.16
C PRO A 120 -6.02 25.85 0.78
N LEU A 121 -5.70 24.59 0.99
CA LEU A 121 -4.43 24.14 1.58
C LEU A 121 -3.21 24.33 0.67
N GLU A 122 -3.39 24.16 -0.64
CA GLU A 122 -2.30 24.40 -1.59
C GLU A 122 -1.97 25.88 -1.71
N ILE A 123 -2.98 26.75 -1.63
CA ILE A 123 -2.81 28.21 -1.61
C ILE A 123 -2.06 28.63 -0.35
N GLU A 124 -2.35 28.02 0.79
CA GLU A 124 -1.71 28.33 2.07
C GLU A 124 -0.22 27.94 2.07
N ILE A 125 0.10 26.72 1.63
CA ILE A 125 1.47 26.22 1.53
C ILE A 125 2.28 27.07 0.52
N THR A 126 1.71 27.44 -0.63
CA THR A 126 2.38 28.25 -1.66
C THR A 126 2.42 29.74 -1.33
N ALA A 127 1.43 30.28 -0.60
CA ALA A 127 1.39 31.69 -0.18
C ALA A 127 2.44 32.03 0.87
N SER A 128 2.73 31.10 1.79
CA SER A 128 3.78 31.26 2.80
C SER A 128 5.15 31.46 2.17
N THR A 129 5.51 30.69 1.14
CA THR A 129 6.76 30.83 0.39
C THR A 129 6.85 32.14 -0.40
N ARG A 130 5.73 32.65 -0.94
CA ARG A 130 5.70 33.94 -1.69
C ARG A 130 5.77 35.17 -0.77
N ALA A 131 5.19 35.11 0.43
CA ALA A 131 5.19 36.24 1.36
C ALA A 131 6.59 36.54 1.94
N LYS A 132 7.40 35.52 2.19
CA LYS A 132 8.79 35.69 2.64
C LYS A 132 9.69 36.26 1.54
N SER A 133 9.46 35.89 0.27
CA SER A 133 10.24 36.43 -0.88
C SER A 133 9.97 37.92 -1.17
N ARG A 134 8.83 38.48 -0.72
CA ARG A 134 8.53 39.93 -0.96
C ARG A 134 9.01 40.86 0.15
N ARG A 135 9.42 40.34 1.33
CA ARG A 135 9.90 41.17 2.45
C ARG A 135 11.41 41.48 2.43
N ILE A 136 12.16 40.99 1.45
CA ILE A 136 13.63 41.14 1.35
C ILE A 136 14.06 42.32 0.44
N ASN A 137 13.12 43.09 -0.13
CA ASN A 137 13.46 44.15 -1.10
C ASN A 137 13.34 45.59 -0.59
N ASP A 138 13.58 45.84 0.68
CA ASP A 138 13.83 47.24 1.13
C ASP A 138 14.85 47.20 2.25
N ASP A 139 16.11 47.18 1.93
CA ASP A 139 17.21 47.96 2.49
C ASP A 139 18.54 47.37 2.02
N ASP A 140 19.36 48.30 1.47
CA ASP A 140 20.72 48.09 0.97
C ASP A 140 21.66 47.52 2.05
N ASP A 141 22.24 46.32 1.83
CA ASP A 141 23.66 46.11 2.15
C ASP A 141 24.23 44.86 1.45
N ASP A 142 25.38 45.05 0.77
CA ASP A 142 26.18 44.03 0.11
C ASP A 142 26.74 43.02 1.12
N SER A 143 26.22 41.77 1.13
CA SER A 143 26.99 40.61 1.54
C SER A 143 26.35 39.32 1.05
N ASP A 144 27.10 38.64 0.22
CA ASP A 144 27.08 37.20 -0.21
C ASP A 144 25.96 36.36 0.36
N ALA A 145 24.74 36.49 -0.18
CA ALA A 145 23.59 35.67 0.17
C ALA A 145 23.50 34.51 -0.83
N SER A 146 24.11 33.38 -0.44
CA SER A 146 23.80 32.07 -0.99
C SER A 146 22.26 31.86 -0.97
N GLN A 147 21.70 31.61 -2.15
CA GLN A 147 20.29 31.32 -2.38
C GLN A 147 19.85 30.10 -1.54
N THR A 148 19.28 30.33 -0.39
CA THR A 148 18.54 29.32 0.39
C THR A 148 17.14 29.84 0.67
N GLY A 149 16.34 29.93 -0.37
CA GLY A 149 14.94 30.34 -0.28
C GLY A 149 13.98 29.16 -0.46
N GLY A 150 13.86 28.26 0.49
CA GLY A 150 12.93 27.13 0.39
C GLY A 150 13.00 26.11 1.53
N ASP A 151 14.15 26.01 2.19
CA ASP A 151 14.39 24.98 3.21
C ASP A 151 13.98 25.38 4.63
N GLN A 152 13.48 26.58 4.84
CA GLN A 152 13.29 27.14 6.18
C GLN A 152 12.04 26.63 6.93
N ASP A 153 11.18 25.87 6.28
CA ASP A 153 9.91 25.46 6.84
C ASP A 153 9.88 23.99 7.34
N TRP A 154 10.89 23.16 6.99
CA TRP A 154 11.00 21.78 7.45
C TRP A 154 12.08 21.63 8.52
N GLU A 155 11.71 21.01 9.64
CA GLU A 155 12.64 20.65 10.71
C GLU A 155 12.93 19.15 10.68
N PHE A 156 14.22 18.80 10.81
CA PHE A 156 14.65 17.43 11.08
C PHE A 156 14.63 17.21 12.58
N THR A 157 13.61 16.54 13.10
CA THR A 157 13.30 16.56 14.54
C THR A 157 13.85 15.36 15.27
N LEU A 158 13.88 14.18 14.65
CA LEU A 158 14.28 12.95 15.33
C LEU A 158 15.00 11.98 14.39
N VAL A 159 15.99 11.27 14.97
CA VAL A 159 16.65 10.13 14.31
C VAL A 159 16.30 8.86 15.05
N LEU A 160 15.69 7.91 14.36
CA LEU A 160 15.43 6.57 14.85
C LEU A 160 16.64 5.68 14.51
N GLU A 161 17.36 5.27 15.54
CA GLU A 161 18.55 4.44 15.45
C GLU A 161 18.25 3.04 16.00
N GLY A 162 18.89 2.01 15.45
CA GLY A 162 18.75 0.64 15.94
C GLY A 162 19.11 -0.41 14.87
N HIS A 163 18.84 -0.13 13.60
CA HIS A 163 19.26 -1.02 12.53
C HIS A 163 20.78 -1.07 12.38
N ASP A 164 21.31 -2.28 12.13
CA ASP A 164 22.74 -2.51 11.92
C ASP A 164 23.19 -2.26 10.47
N SER A 165 22.25 -2.02 9.55
CA SER A 165 22.52 -1.84 8.12
C SER A 165 21.47 -0.96 7.45
N GLU A 166 21.62 -0.80 6.12
CA GLU A 166 20.79 0.11 5.32
C GLU A 166 19.29 -0.09 5.54
N VAL A 167 18.56 0.97 5.89
CA VAL A 167 17.09 0.99 5.88
C VAL A 167 16.61 0.98 4.43
N LYS A 168 15.73 0.03 4.09
CA LYS A 168 15.25 -0.20 2.72
C LYS A 168 13.85 0.36 2.50
N CYS A 169 12.99 0.28 3.51
CA CYS A 169 11.62 0.81 3.44
C CYS A 169 11.17 1.28 4.82
N CYS A 170 10.28 2.24 4.83
CA CYS A 170 9.53 2.67 6.01
C CYS A 170 8.07 2.91 5.62
N ALA A 171 7.14 2.63 6.55
CA ALA A 171 5.72 2.81 6.34
C ALA A 171 5.00 3.12 7.65
N PHE A 172 4.13 4.12 7.66
CA PHE A 172 3.23 4.36 8.78
C PHE A 172 1.99 3.48 8.71
N ALA A 173 1.53 3.02 9.87
CA ALA A 173 0.22 2.41 9.99
C ALA A 173 -0.88 3.44 9.63
N PRO A 174 -2.07 3.00 9.17
CA PRO A 174 -3.18 3.90 8.85
C PRO A 174 -3.63 4.78 10.02
N SER A 175 -3.45 4.31 11.25
CA SER A 175 -3.71 5.09 12.47
C SER A 175 -2.72 6.24 12.69
N GLY A 176 -1.51 6.15 12.10
CA GLY A 176 -0.40 7.04 12.39
C GLY A 176 0.32 6.77 13.71
N ALA A 177 -0.16 5.81 14.53
CA ALA A 177 0.43 5.47 15.82
C ALA A 177 1.68 4.59 15.69
N TYR A 178 1.74 3.72 14.66
CA TYR A 178 2.87 2.85 14.42
C TYR A 178 3.64 3.24 13.15
N LEU A 179 4.94 3.06 13.22
CA LEU A 179 5.85 3.14 12.09
C LEU A 179 6.60 1.81 11.97
N ALA A 180 6.65 1.22 10.78
CA ALA A 180 7.52 0.09 10.49
C ALA A 180 8.71 0.54 9.67
N THR A 181 9.89 0.03 10.02
CA THR A 181 11.12 0.18 9.23
C THR A 181 11.71 -1.20 8.94
N CYS A 182 12.34 -1.38 7.78
CA CYS A 182 13.01 -2.63 7.46
C CYS A 182 14.40 -2.39 6.85
N SER A 183 15.28 -3.37 7.03
CA SER A 183 16.67 -3.19 6.72
C SER A 183 17.32 -4.40 6.07
N ARG A 184 18.50 -4.15 5.54
CA ARG A 184 19.44 -5.18 5.09
C ARG A 184 19.92 -6.08 6.22
N ASP A 185 19.82 -5.68 7.48
CA ASP A 185 20.13 -6.48 8.67
C ASP A 185 19.16 -7.63 8.91
N LYS A 186 18.16 -7.82 8.00
CA LYS A 186 17.12 -8.86 7.99
C LYS A 186 16.00 -8.64 9.00
N SER A 187 16.00 -7.51 9.70
CA SER A 187 15.01 -7.18 10.70
C SER A 187 13.94 -6.23 10.17
N VAL A 188 12.77 -6.28 10.81
CA VAL A 188 11.73 -5.28 10.75
C VAL A 188 11.53 -4.75 12.15
N TRP A 189 11.58 -3.42 12.31
CA TRP A 189 11.34 -2.75 13.58
C TRP A 189 9.98 -2.07 13.55
N ILE A 190 9.25 -2.19 14.64
CA ILE A 190 7.99 -1.48 14.85
C ILE A 190 8.19 -0.47 15.97
N TRP A 191 7.87 0.76 15.65
CA TRP A 191 7.99 1.92 16.52
C TRP A 191 6.59 2.43 16.83
N GLU A 192 6.33 2.83 18.07
CA GLU A 192 5.07 3.44 18.51
C GLU A 192 5.30 4.91 18.85
N ASP A 193 4.40 5.76 18.40
CA ASP A 193 4.34 7.16 18.80
C ASP A 193 3.71 7.27 20.20
N ILE A 194 4.52 7.55 21.21
CA ILE A 194 4.10 7.71 22.60
C ILE A 194 4.01 9.17 23.02
N GLY A 195 4.22 10.12 22.10
CA GLY A 195 4.13 11.54 22.34
C GLY A 195 2.77 11.97 22.92
N ALA A 196 2.79 12.79 23.94
CA ALA A 196 1.56 13.29 24.59
C ALA A 196 0.78 14.26 23.70
N SER A 197 1.43 14.82 22.68
CA SER A 197 0.86 15.74 21.70
C SER A 197 1.48 15.54 20.31
N GLU A 198 0.80 16.04 19.27
CA GLU A 198 1.32 16.01 17.90
C GLU A 198 2.66 16.79 17.73
N ALA A 199 3.05 17.60 18.71
CA ALA A 199 4.31 18.35 18.70
C ALA A 199 5.46 17.58 19.35
N ASP A 200 5.17 16.50 20.07
CA ASP A 200 6.16 15.70 20.77
C ASP A 200 6.61 14.55 19.85
N ASP A 201 7.90 14.49 19.55
CA ASP A 201 8.49 13.40 18.78
C ASP A 201 9.08 12.34 19.73
N GLU A 202 8.20 11.66 20.47
CA GLU A 202 8.59 10.57 21.36
C GLU A 202 8.17 9.22 20.74
N TRP A 203 9.16 8.46 20.29
CA TRP A 203 8.97 7.16 19.66
C TRP A 203 9.68 6.08 20.44
N GLU A 204 8.98 4.99 20.70
CA GLU A 204 9.54 3.82 21.37
C GLU A 204 9.51 2.59 20.45
N THR A 205 10.54 1.73 20.56
CA THR A 205 10.55 0.46 19.85
C THR A 205 9.69 -0.55 20.58
N VAL A 206 8.61 -1.00 19.95
CA VAL A 206 7.71 -2.00 20.54
C VAL A 206 8.01 -3.41 20.06
N ALA A 207 8.60 -3.57 18.87
CA ALA A 207 9.00 -4.90 18.38
C ALA A 207 10.19 -4.87 17.44
N VAL A 208 11.00 -5.96 17.49
CA VAL A 208 12.07 -6.25 16.55
C VAL A 208 11.87 -7.66 16.00
N LEU A 209 11.49 -7.75 14.74
CA LEU A 209 11.08 -8.98 14.06
C LEU A 209 12.25 -9.51 13.23
N ASN A 210 12.86 -10.63 13.63
CA ASN A 210 14.14 -11.15 13.10
C ASN A 210 13.99 -12.49 12.36
N GLU A 211 12.78 -12.86 11.90
CA GLU A 211 12.56 -14.18 11.32
C GLU A 211 12.93 -14.30 9.84
N HIS A 212 13.17 -13.19 9.12
CA HIS A 212 13.65 -13.24 7.75
C HIS A 212 15.11 -13.74 7.68
N GLU A 213 15.39 -14.56 6.67
CA GLU A 213 16.75 -15.10 6.44
C GLU A 213 17.59 -14.22 5.50
N GLY A 214 16.99 -13.20 4.87
CA GLY A 214 17.63 -12.27 3.95
C GLY A 214 17.23 -10.83 4.18
N ASP A 215 17.89 -9.91 3.45
CA ASP A 215 17.56 -8.47 3.48
C ASP A 215 16.06 -8.24 3.36
N VAL A 216 15.45 -7.46 4.22
CA VAL A 216 14.05 -7.05 4.05
C VAL A 216 13.99 -5.83 3.14
N LYS A 217 13.20 -5.93 2.07
CA LYS A 217 13.16 -4.93 0.98
C LYS A 217 12.00 -3.97 1.10
N ALA A 218 10.85 -4.43 1.58
CA ALA A 218 9.64 -3.63 1.69
C ALA A 218 8.81 -4.04 2.91
N VAL A 219 8.11 -3.07 3.46
CA VAL A 219 7.07 -3.24 4.49
C VAL A 219 5.83 -2.47 4.05
N ALA A 220 4.65 -3.00 4.37
CA ALA A 220 3.38 -2.37 4.08
C ALA A 220 2.33 -2.73 5.13
N TRP A 221 1.65 -1.72 5.66
CA TRP A 221 0.54 -1.90 6.60
C TRP A 221 -0.76 -2.18 5.84
N CYS A 222 -1.57 -3.08 6.39
CA CYS A 222 -2.90 -3.34 5.86
C CYS A 222 -3.76 -2.08 6.01
N PRO A 223 -4.50 -1.65 4.96
CA PRO A 223 -5.36 -0.49 5.06
C PRO A 223 -6.52 -0.75 6.01
N ASP A 224 -6.94 0.27 6.76
CA ASP A 224 -8.19 0.24 7.51
C ASP A 224 -9.37 0.32 6.53
N VAL A 225 -10.11 -0.77 6.41
CA VAL A 225 -11.27 -0.86 5.52
C VAL A 225 -12.54 -0.81 6.35
N PRO A 226 -13.26 0.33 6.38
CA PRO A 226 -14.51 0.44 7.10
C PRO A 226 -15.56 -0.54 6.58
N ALA A 227 -16.39 -1.06 7.48
CA ALA A 227 -17.54 -1.94 7.22
C ALA A 227 -17.23 -3.42 6.95
N ARG A 228 -16.11 -3.94 7.39
CA ARG A 228 -15.94 -5.40 7.49
C ARG A 228 -16.43 -5.87 8.85
N ASN A 229 -17.29 -6.91 8.81
CA ASN A 229 -17.95 -7.58 9.93
C ASN A 229 -17.38 -7.25 11.31
N ALA A 230 -18.19 -6.62 12.16
CA ALA A 230 -17.90 -6.25 13.53
C ALA A 230 -17.38 -7.39 14.44
N ARG A 231 -17.32 -8.63 13.94
CA ARG A 231 -16.85 -9.81 14.67
C ARG A 231 -15.42 -10.26 14.33
N ARG A 232 -14.84 -9.80 13.21
CA ARG A 232 -13.44 -10.06 12.83
C ARG A 232 -12.92 -8.85 12.07
N GLN A 233 -12.45 -7.86 12.79
CA GLN A 233 -11.68 -6.79 12.19
C GLN A 233 -10.31 -7.37 11.83
N TYR A 234 -10.02 -7.43 10.55
CA TYR A 234 -8.66 -7.43 10.07
C TYR A 234 -8.22 -5.97 10.20
N SER A 235 -7.65 -5.67 11.35
CA SER A 235 -7.39 -4.31 11.77
C SER A 235 -6.20 -3.71 11.03
N ALA A 236 -6.08 -2.40 11.15
CA ALA A 236 -4.94 -1.60 10.72
C ALA A 236 -3.58 -2.04 11.31
N ASP A 237 -3.56 -3.05 12.17
CA ASP A 237 -2.37 -3.54 12.87
C ASP A 237 -1.80 -4.82 12.25
N VAL A 238 -2.04 -5.02 10.95
CA VAL A 238 -1.45 -6.11 10.18
C VAL A 238 -0.36 -5.56 9.29
N LEU A 239 0.85 -6.06 9.47
CA LEU A 239 2.01 -5.67 8.70
C LEU A 239 2.43 -6.80 7.76
N ALA A 240 2.78 -6.47 6.52
CA ALA A 240 3.44 -7.38 5.60
C ALA A 240 4.88 -6.94 5.39
N SER A 241 5.81 -7.89 5.24
CA SER A 241 7.20 -7.64 4.89
C SER A 241 7.66 -8.55 3.76
N ALA A 242 8.50 -8.04 2.86
CA ALA A 242 9.05 -8.75 1.71
C ALA A 242 10.57 -8.80 1.74
N SER A 243 11.16 -9.94 1.37
CA SER A 243 12.58 -10.17 1.61
C SER A 243 13.34 -10.76 0.40
N TYR A 244 14.66 -10.65 0.48
CA TYR A 244 15.62 -11.34 -0.35
C TYR A 244 15.57 -12.87 -0.19
N ASP A 245 15.00 -13.37 0.92
CA ASP A 245 14.77 -14.80 1.16
C ASP A 245 13.63 -15.39 0.31
N ASN A 246 13.08 -14.62 -0.64
CA ASN A 246 12.01 -14.96 -1.57
C ASN A 246 10.62 -15.12 -0.91
N THR A 247 10.48 -14.76 0.35
CA THR A 247 9.23 -14.86 1.09
C THR A 247 8.59 -13.50 1.36
N VAL A 248 7.28 -13.52 1.59
CA VAL A 248 6.53 -12.45 2.24
C VAL A 248 6.04 -12.97 3.57
N ARG A 249 6.16 -12.19 4.63
CA ARG A 249 5.67 -12.54 5.96
C ARG A 249 4.56 -11.60 6.39
N ILE A 250 3.58 -12.15 7.11
CA ILE A 250 2.47 -11.38 7.70
C ILE A 250 2.64 -11.41 9.22
N TRP A 251 2.54 -10.23 9.82
CA TRP A 251 2.77 -9.99 11.23
C TRP A 251 1.54 -9.38 11.87
N ARG A 252 1.25 -9.79 13.08
CA ARG A 252 0.16 -9.24 13.91
C ARG A 252 0.56 -9.22 15.37
N GLU A 253 -0.02 -8.28 16.08
CA GLU A 253 0.01 -8.28 17.54
C GLU A 253 -0.94 -9.35 18.07
N ASP A 254 -0.49 -10.18 19.02
CA ASP A 254 -1.31 -11.18 19.68
C ASP A 254 -2.05 -10.59 20.90
N SER A 255 -2.80 -11.42 21.62
CA SER A 255 -3.56 -10.99 22.79
C SER A 255 -2.71 -10.53 23.98
N ASP A 256 -1.43 -10.89 23.97
CA ASP A 256 -0.48 -10.58 25.04
C ASP A 256 0.35 -9.31 24.70
N GLY A 257 0.09 -8.69 23.52
CA GLY A 257 0.80 -7.51 23.03
C GLY A 257 2.11 -7.83 22.32
N GLU A 258 2.37 -9.10 21.98
CA GLU A 258 3.55 -9.53 21.29
C GLU A 258 3.33 -9.61 19.77
N TRP A 259 4.25 -9.06 18.99
CA TRP A 259 4.21 -9.15 17.54
C TRP A 259 4.73 -10.50 17.06
N VAL A 260 3.88 -11.24 16.32
CA VAL A 260 4.18 -12.60 15.87
C VAL A 260 3.97 -12.76 14.36
N CYS A 261 4.76 -13.67 13.75
CA CYS A 261 4.55 -14.06 12.36
C CYS A 261 3.37 -15.02 12.26
N VAL A 262 2.27 -14.58 11.64
CA VAL A 262 1.05 -15.36 11.49
C VAL A 262 1.01 -16.16 10.18
N ALA A 263 1.78 -15.74 9.16
CA ALA A 263 1.90 -16.44 7.89
C ALA A 263 3.22 -16.18 7.19
N VAL A 264 3.69 -17.20 6.46
CA VAL A 264 4.80 -17.10 5.52
C VAL A 264 4.25 -17.45 4.13
N LEU A 265 4.33 -16.50 3.21
CA LEU A 265 3.86 -16.64 1.84
C LEU A 265 5.04 -17.08 0.97
N GLU A 266 5.02 -18.32 0.57
CA GLU A 266 6.04 -18.94 -0.27
C GLU A 266 5.55 -19.10 -1.71
N GLY A 267 6.46 -19.01 -2.67
CA GLY A 267 6.13 -19.21 -4.08
C GLY A 267 6.99 -18.43 -5.06
N HIS A 268 7.52 -17.26 -4.66
CA HIS A 268 8.51 -16.56 -5.49
C HIS A 268 9.84 -17.32 -5.52
N GLU A 269 10.50 -17.29 -6.67
CA GLU A 269 11.80 -17.95 -6.92
C GLU A 269 12.97 -16.95 -6.92
N GLY A 270 12.70 -15.71 -6.53
CA GLY A 270 13.68 -14.63 -6.44
C GLY A 270 13.28 -13.59 -5.41
N THR A 271 14.21 -12.66 -5.14
CA THR A 271 13.99 -11.54 -4.20
C THR A 271 12.63 -10.90 -4.40
N VAL A 272 11.84 -10.77 -3.34
CA VAL A 272 10.61 -9.98 -3.36
C VAL A 272 10.96 -8.53 -3.10
N TRP A 273 10.76 -7.67 -4.12
CA TRP A 273 11.20 -6.27 -4.09
C TRP A 273 10.19 -5.32 -3.49
N SER A 274 8.90 -5.55 -3.76
CA SER A 274 7.82 -4.66 -3.32
C SER A 274 6.55 -5.44 -3.05
N ILE A 275 5.77 -4.92 -2.13
CA ILE A 275 4.44 -5.41 -1.76
C ILE A 275 3.50 -4.21 -1.61
N GLU A 276 2.23 -4.42 -1.94
CA GLU A 276 1.18 -3.42 -1.73
C GLU A 276 -0.16 -4.10 -1.44
N TRP A 277 -0.88 -3.56 -0.45
CA TRP A 277 -2.22 -4.00 -0.12
C TRP A 277 -3.27 -3.37 -1.03
N GLU A 278 -4.33 -4.14 -1.32
CA GLU A 278 -5.51 -3.63 -2.01
C GLU A 278 -6.17 -2.55 -1.16
N GLN A 279 -6.13 -1.30 -1.63
CA GLN A 279 -6.71 -0.15 -0.94
C GLN A 279 -8.23 -0.03 -1.13
N ARG A 280 -8.79 -0.71 -2.12
CA ARG A 280 -10.20 -0.65 -2.47
C ARG A 280 -10.99 -1.67 -1.67
N PRO A 281 -12.06 -1.26 -0.94
CA PRO A 281 -12.92 -2.22 -0.27
C PRO A 281 -13.58 -3.13 -1.32
N ALA A 282 -13.48 -4.45 -1.11
CA ALA A 282 -14.14 -5.41 -1.97
C ALA A 282 -15.66 -5.36 -1.74
N PRO A 283 -16.47 -5.39 -2.82
CA PRO A 283 -17.95 -5.34 -2.70
C PRO A 283 -18.53 -6.53 -1.92
N ASP A 284 -17.82 -7.65 -1.91
CA ASP A 284 -18.19 -8.90 -1.24
C ASP A 284 -17.71 -8.99 0.23
N GLY A 285 -17.09 -7.93 0.74
CA GLY A 285 -16.62 -7.87 2.12
C GLY A 285 -15.40 -8.74 2.43
N ARG A 286 -14.73 -9.32 1.42
CA ARG A 286 -13.48 -10.07 1.62
C ARG A 286 -12.36 -9.16 2.14
N PHE A 287 -11.37 -9.76 2.78
CA PHE A 287 -10.19 -9.04 3.27
C PHE A 287 -9.38 -8.41 2.12
N PRO A 288 -8.60 -7.35 2.39
CA PRO A 288 -7.67 -6.81 1.42
C PRO A 288 -6.72 -7.90 0.90
N ARG A 289 -6.54 -7.92 -0.42
CA ARG A 289 -5.55 -8.77 -1.04
C ARG A 289 -4.19 -8.08 -0.97
N LEU A 290 -3.14 -8.89 -1.03
CA LEU A 290 -1.77 -8.40 -1.07
C LEU A 290 -1.18 -8.68 -2.46
N LEU A 291 -0.51 -7.69 -3.05
CA LEU A 291 0.36 -7.85 -4.21
C LEU A 291 1.79 -8.05 -3.76
N SER A 292 2.55 -8.84 -4.51
CA SER A 292 4.00 -8.92 -4.40
C SER A 292 4.63 -8.96 -5.79
N CYS A 293 5.83 -8.40 -5.93
CA CYS A 293 6.62 -8.51 -7.15
C CYS A 293 8.06 -8.91 -6.85
N SER A 294 8.69 -9.60 -7.81
CA SER A 294 9.94 -10.28 -7.55
C SER A 294 10.95 -10.18 -8.70
N ALA A 295 12.21 -10.49 -8.35
CA ALA A 295 13.29 -10.73 -9.29
C ALA A 295 13.05 -11.94 -10.21
N ASP A 296 12.09 -12.81 -9.89
CA ASP A 296 11.65 -13.89 -10.77
C ASP A 296 10.81 -13.41 -11.99
N GLY A 297 10.59 -12.09 -12.11
CA GLY A 297 9.83 -11.48 -13.19
C GLY A 297 8.31 -11.59 -13.04
N THR A 298 7.82 -12.10 -11.90
CA THR A 298 6.39 -12.30 -11.66
C THR A 298 5.79 -11.29 -10.67
N VAL A 299 4.50 -11.05 -10.84
CA VAL A 299 3.64 -10.34 -9.90
C VAL A 299 2.58 -11.32 -9.40
N ARG A 300 2.38 -11.42 -8.10
CA ARG A 300 1.45 -12.37 -7.47
C ARG A 300 0.41 -11.66 -6.63
N VAL A 301 -0.78 -12.26 -6.58
CA VAL A 301 -1.90 -11.84 -5.74
C VAL A 301 -2.12 -12.89 -4.67
N TRP A 302 -2.20 -12.45 -3.42
CA TRP A 302 -2.38 -13.31 -2.25
C TRP A 302 -3.68 -12.95 -1.54
N GLU A 303 -4.40 -13.98 -1.09
CA GLU A 303 -5.66 -13.83 -0.35
C GLU A 303 -5.64 -14.67 0.92
N LEU A 304 -6.18 -14.09 1.99
CA LEU A 304 -6.44 -14.83 3.23
C LEU A 304 -7.62 -15.78 3.01
N GLN A 305 -7.43 -17.06 3.31
CA GLN A 305 -8.49 -18.04 3.29
C GLN A 305 -9.36 -17.87 4.54
N GLN A 306 -10.66 -17.74 4.36
CA GLN A 306 -11.62 -17.71 5.45
C GLN A 306 -12.10 -19.15 5.70
N ASP A 307 -11.99 -19.62 6.94
CA ASP A 307 -12.63 -20.87 7.35
C ASP A 307 -14.16 -20.68 7.34
N GLU A 308 -14.83 -21.25 6.34
CA GLU A 308 -16.30 -21.27 6.27
C GLU A 308 -16.97 -22.11 7.37
N GLY A 309 -16.17 -22.74 8.25
CA GLY A 309 -16.59 -23.75 9.22
C GLY A 309 -16.84 -23.30 10.66
N GLY A 310 -16.79 -22.00 10.99
CA GLY A 310 -16.80 -21.49 12.37
C GLY A 310 -18.11 -20.90 12.88
N GLU A 311 -19.25 -21.02 12.21
CA GLU A 311 -20.49 -20.33 12.62
C GLU A 311 -21.48 -21.15 13.47
N GLU A 312 -21.21 -22.41 13.82
CA GLU A 312 -22.17 -23.22 14.59
C GLU A 312 -21.64 -23.76 15.92
N ALA A 313 -21.23 -22.90 16.87
CA ALA A 313 -21.12 -23.34 18.26
C ALA A 313 -21.11 -22.20 19.28
N GLU A 314 -22.19 -21.41 19.39
CA GLU A 314 -22.58 -20.76 20.67
C GLU A 314 -23.96 -20.07 20.58
N GLU A 315 -25.00 -20.87 20.29
CA GLU A 315 -26.36 -20.60 20.77
C GLU A 315 -26.90 -21.86 21.47
N GLY A 316 -26.43 -22.11 22.70
CA GLY A 316 -26.88 -23.15 23.60
C GLY A 316 -27.47 -22.56 24.86
N GLN A 317 -28.76 -22.20 24.80
CA GLN A 317 -29.79 -22.19 25.83
C GLN A 317 -29.33 -22.18 27.30
N GLY A 318 -29.68 -21.12 27.98
CA GLY A 318 -29.92 -21.14 29.43
C GLY A 318 -31.00 -22.11 29.81
N GLY A 319 -30.65 -23.14 30.56
CA GLY A 319 -31.55 -24.10 31.21
C GLY A 319 -31.18 -24.25 32.68
N ASN A 320 -32.01 -23.71 33.56
CA ASN A 320 -32.00 -23.95 35.01
C ASN A 320 -32.19 -25.44 35.31
N GLY A 321 -31.38 -25.98 36.22
CA GLY A 321 -31.62 -27.28 36.81
C GLY A 321 -30.63 -27.57 37.93
N ALA A 322 -31.12 -27.49 39.14
CA ALA A 322 -30.42 -27.79 40.40
C ALA A 322 -30.21 -29.32 40.58
N ASP A 323 -29.27 -29.63 41.48
CA ASP A 323 -29.06 -30.85 42.26
C ASP A 323 -28.26 -32.01 41.69
N GLY A 324 -27.19 -32.35 42.43
CA GLY A 324 -26.56 -33.67 42.37
C GLY A 324 -25.07 -33.69 42.70
N ALA A 325 -24.75 -33.69 43.99
CA ALA A 325 -23.40 -33.97 44.50
C ALA A 325 -22.95 -35.41 44.20
N ALA A 326 -21.78 -35.55 43.58
CA ALA A 326 -20.90 -36.72 43.78
C ALA A 326 -19.50 -36.42 43.29
N GLY A 327 -18.51 -36.51 44.16
CA GLY A 327 -17.13 -36.22 43.94
C GLY A 327 -16.43 -37.07 42.88
N ARG A 328 -15.56 -36.40 42.14
CA ARG A 328 -14.39 -36.98 41.50
C ARG A 328 -13.21 -36.03 41.70
N LEU A 329 -12.27 -36.50 42.45
CA LEU A 329 -10.93 -35.96 42.57
C LEU A 329 -10.32 -35.92 41.14
N ALA A 330 -10.28 -34.77 40.53
CA ALA A 330 -9.51 -34.55 39.32
C ALA A 330 -8.09 -34.25 39.75
N LEU A 331 -7.19 -35.17 39.47
CA LEU A 331 -5.74 -34.91 39.39
C LEU A 331 -5.50 -33.72 38.54
N GLY A 332 -4.61 -32.83 39.02
CA GLY A 332 -4.23 -31.59 38.39
C GLY A 332 -3.95 -31.71 36.90
N GLY A 333 -4.93 -31.30 36.10
CA GLY A 333 -4.72 -30.96 34.70
C GLY A 333 -3.93 -29.67 34.65
N ILE A 334 -2.74 -29.74 34.14
CA ILE A 334 -2.00 -28.57 33.64
C ILE A 334 -2.98 -27.77 32.81
N PRO A 335 -3.16 -26.47 33.06
CA PRO A 335 -3.93 -25.64 32.18
C PRO A 335 -3.32 -25.75 30.77
N ASN A 336 -4.00 -26.46 29.89
CA ASN A 336 -3.68 -26.45 28.49
C ASN A 336 -4.04 -25.02 28.00
N THR A 337 -3.11 -24.09 28.16
CA THR A 337 -3.10 -22.88 27.37
C THR A 337 -2.89 -23.31 25.92
N MET A 338 -3.93 -23.82 25.30
CA MET A 338 -4.04 -23.80 23.86
C MET A 338 -3.98 -22.32 23.51
N ARG A 339 -2.77 -21.83 23.23
CA ARG A 339 -2.59 -20.69 22.37
C ARG A 339 -3.40 -21.03 21.13
N THR A 340 -4.52 -20.38 20.94
CA THR A 340 -5.23 -20.41 19.68
C THR A 340 -4.18 -19.94 18.69
N SER A 341 -3.69 -20.85 17.86
CA SER A 341 -2.65 -20.54 16.90
C SER A 341 -3.18 -19.40 16.03
N LEU A 342 -2.59 -18.22 16.13
CA LEU A 342 -2.89 -17.07 15.24
C LEU A 342 -2.44 -17.35 13.79
N ARG A 343 -2.11 -18.61 13.49
CA ARG A 343 -1.65 -19.00 12.17
C ARG A 343 -2.75 -18.80 11.14
N GLU A 344 -2.46 -18.00 10.12
CA GLU A 344 -3.32 -17.70 9.01
C GLU A 344 -2.94 -18.52 7.78
N GLU A 345 -3.94 -18.98 7.03
CA GLU A 345 -3.73 -19.65 5.75
C GLU A 345 -3.90 -18.64 4.61
N TRP A 346 -2.81 -18.31 3.93
CA TRP A 346 -2.79 -17.44 2.76
C TRP A 346 -2.53 -18.25 1.50
N ARG A 347 -3.22 -17.91 0.41
CA ARG A 347 -3.03 -18.56 -0.89
C ARG A 347 -2.67 -17.56 -1.97
N CYS A 348 -1.77 -17.97 -2.86
CA CYS A 348 -1.55 -17.28 -4.13
C CYS A 348 -2.75 -17.60 -5.04
N THR A 349 -3.64 -16.61 -5.21
CA THR A 349 -4.85 -16.77 -6.03
C THR A 349 -4.62 -16.43 -7.49
N ALA A 350 -3.59 -15.65 -7.79
CA ALA A 350 -3.20 -15.37 -9.16
C ALA A 350 -1.70 -15.07 -9.28
N VAL A 351 -1.13 -15.53 -10.40
CA VAL A 351 0.12 -15.02 -10.95
C VAL A 351 -0.26 -14.21 -12.18
N LEU A 352 0.07 -12.92 -12.21
CA LEU A 352 -0.28 -12.04 -13.30
C LEU A 352 0.45 -12.45 -14.58
N PRO A 353 -0.12 -12.17 -15.78
CA PRO A 353 0.50 -12.53 -17.04
C PRO A 353 1.93 -12.01 -17.15
N ALA A 354 2.86 -12.88 -17.53
CA ALA A 354 4.28 -12.56 -17.65
C ALA A 354 4.52 -11.62 -18.84
N VAL A 355 4.95 -10.39 -18.56
CA VAL A 355 5.31 -9.36 -19.56
C VAL A 355 6.72 -8.83 -19.33
N HIS A 356 7.18 -8.86 -18.08
CA HIS A 356 8.52 -8.45 -17.73
C HIS A 356 9.55 -9.50 -18.12
N ASP A 357 10.67 -9.07 -18.68
CA ASP A 357 11.79 -9.92 -19.09
C ASP A 357 12.89 -9.98 -18.01
N ARG A 358 12.75 -9.17 -16.96
CA ARG A 358 13.72 -9.00 -15.87
C ARG A 358 12.98 -8.76 -14.55
N ASP A 359 13.75 -8.48 -13.49
CA ASP A 359 13.28 -8.15 -12.15
C ASP A 359 12.16 -7.11 -12.19
N VAL A 360 11.06 -7.37 -11.47
CA VAL A 360 10.00 -6.42 -11.21
C VAL A 360 10.29 -5.75 -9.87
N TYR A 361 10.51 -4.43 -9.90
CA TYR A 361 10.96 -3.68 -8.71
C TYR A 361 9.82 -3.09 -7.90
N SER A 362 8.71 -2.73 -8.55
CA SER A 362 7.60 -2.07 -7.88
C SER A 362 6.25 -2.43 -8.52
N VAL A 363 5.25 -2.51 -7.67
CA VAL A 363 3.83 -2.69 -8.04
C VAL A 363 3.00 -1.63 -7.36
N SER A 364 1.87 -1.28 -7.95
CA SER A 364 0.91 -0.38 -7.32
C SER A 364 -0.52 -0.66 -7.77
N TRP A 365 -1.46 -0.50 -6.83
CA TRP A 365 -2.88 -0.81 -7.01
C TRP A 365 -3.72 0.47 -7.03
N SER A 366 -4.44 0.73 -8.12
CA SER A 366 -5.35 1.88 -8.22
C SER A 366 -6.52 1.74 -7.26
N GLN A 367 -6.71 2.75 -6.40
CA GLN A 367 -7.86 2.81 -5.49
C GLN A 367 -9.18 3.02 -6.24
N LYS A 368 -9.17 3.80 -7.31
CA LYS A 368 -10.36 4.17 -8.09
C LYS A 368 -10.79 3.06 -9.05
N THR A 369 -9.84 2.51 -9.80
CA THR A 369 -10.15 1.62 -10.92
C THR A 369 -9.94 0.15 -10.63
N GLY A 370 -9.11 -0.19 -9.63
CA GLY A 370 -8.70 -1.56 -9.33
C GLY A 370 -7.66 -2.10 -10.32
N LEU A 371 -7.07 -1.25 -11.17
CA LEU A 371 -5.96 -1.63 -12.03
C LEU A 371 -4.70 -1.85 -11.20
N VAL A 372 -3.92 -2.84 -11.60
CA VAL A 372 -2.58 -3.07 -11.07
C VAL A 372 -1.56 -2.56 -12.08
N SER A 373 -0.56 -1.85 -11.60
CA SER A 373 0.60 -1.42 -12.37
C SER A 373 1.87 -2.08 -11.85
N SER A 374 2.81 -2.40 -12.75
CA SER A 374 4.13 -2.89 -12.39
C SER A 374 5.22 -2.25 -13.23
N THR A 375 6.42 -2.21 -12.69
CA THR A 375 7.61 -1.70 -13.36
C THR A 375 8.86 -2.37 -12.82
N GLY A 376 9.98 -2.27 -13.57
CA GLY A 376 11.21 -2.91 -13.13
C GLY A 376 12.42 -2.61 -13.98
N ARG A 377 13.36 -3.54 -13.92
CA ARG A 377 14.68 -3.48 -14.54
C ARG A 377 14.67 -3.39 -16.06
N ASP A 378 13.62 -3.85 -16.69
CA ASP A 378 13.43 -3.80 -18.13
C ASP A 378 12.91 -2.46 -18.67
N GLY A 379 12.67 -1.48 -17.77
CA GLY A 379 12.18 -0.15 -18.13
C GLY A 379 10.74 -0.11 -18.65
N LYS A 380 9.98 -1.19 -18.44
CA LYS A 380 8.57 -1.26 -18.84
C LYS A 380 7.64 -0.75 -17.74
N ILE A 381 6.51 -0.19 -18.15
CA ILE A 381 5.31 -0.03 -17.33
C ILE A 381 4.27 -0.98 -17.86
N VAL A 382 3.71 -1.83 -17.04
CA VAL A 382 2.66 -2.78 -17.41
C VAL A 382 1.41 -2.53 -16.58
N LEU A 383 0.25 -2.52 -17.22
CA LEU A 383 -1.04 -2.41 -16.57
C LEU A 383 -1.82 -3.69 -16.72
N TYR A 384 -2.37 -4.17 -15.62
CA TYR A 384 -3.20 -5.35 -15.54
C TYR A 384 -4.61 -5.00 -15.09
N GLN A 385 -5.57 -5.76 -15.63
CA GLN A 385 -6.98 -5.65 -15.27
C GLN A 385 -7.50 -7.01 -14.81
N GLU A 386 -8.27 -6.99 -13.73
CA GLU A 386 -9.01 -8.16 -13.27
C GLU A 386 -10.28 -8.33 -14.08
N CYS A 387 -10.46 -9.52 -14.70
CA CYS A 387 -11.61 -9.89 -15.47
C CYS A 387 -12.42 -10.95 -14.71
N ARG A 388 -13.70 -10.69 -14.46
CA ARG A 388 -14.62 -11.67 -13.90
C ARG A 388 -15.15 -12.57 -15.02
N ASP A 389 -15.01 -13.87 -14.87
CA ASP A 389 -15.56 -14.83 -15.82
C ASP A 389 -17.10 -14.79 -15.82
N ARG A 390 -17.68 -14.11 -16.80
CA ARG A 390 -19.15 -14.02 -16.99
C ARG A 390 -19.79 -15.39 -17.31
N SER A 391 -18.99 -16.39 -17.67
CA SER A 391 -19.49 -17.72 -18.03
C SER A 391 -20.02 -18.52 -16.85
N SER A 392 -19.52 -18.30 -15.64
CA SER A 392 -19.99 -18.96 -14.42
C SER A 392 -21.36 -18.46 -13.97
N ALA A 393 -21.62 -17.15 -14.06
CA ALA A 393 -22.91 -16.57 -13.73
C ALA A 393 -24.03 -17.01 -14.69
N ALA A 394 -23.72 -17.16 -15.98
CA ALA A 394 -24.69 -17.66 -16.96
C ALA A 394 -25.01 -19.16 -16.78
N ARG A 395 -24.02 -19.97 -16.29
CA ARG A 395 -24.25 -21.38 -15.95
C ARG A 395 -25.06 -21.55 -14.68
N ALA A 396 -24.84 -20.75 -13.65
CA ALA A 396 -25.64 -20.77 -12.41
C ALA A 396 -27.10 -20.39 -12.69
N ALA A 397 -27.36 -19.35 -13.47
CA ALA A 397 -28.71 -18.94 -13.85
C ALA A 397 -29.43 -19.96 -14.75
N SER A 398 -28.69 -20.72 -15.59
CA SER A 398 -29.29 -21.79 -16.42
C SER A 398 -29.57 -23.07 -15.65
N THR A 399 -28.94 -23.30 -14.51
CA THR A 399 -29.16 -24.49 -13.66
C THR A 399 -30.41 -24.31 -12.78
N GLU A 400 -30.68 -23.07 -12.31
CA GLU A 400 -31.90 -22.79 -11.52
C GLU A 400 -33.20 -22.88 -12.33
N VAL A 401 -33.17 -22.53 -13.61
CA VAL A 401 -34.36 -22.61 -14.48
C VAL A 401 -34.69 -24.06 -14.87
N ARG A 402 -33.75 -25.00 -14.75
CA ARG A 402 -33.96 -26.41 -15.15
C ARG A 402 -34.45 -27.31 -14.00
N SER A 403 -34.50 -26.84 -12.77
CA SER A 403 -34.91 -27.60 -11.58
C SER A 403 -36.41 -27.51 -11.27
N GLN A 404 -37.22 -26.72 -12.02
CA GLN A 404 -38.65 -26.52 -11.70
C GLN A 404 -39.62 -27.28 -12.61
N ASN A 405 -39.16 -28.12 -13.55
CA ASN A 405 -40.06 -28.90 -14.42
C ASN A 405 -39.57 -30.32 -14.66
N GLN A 406 -39.83 -31.24 -13.73
CA GLN A 406 -40.07 -32.66 -14.08
C GLN A 406 -40.92 -33.37 -13.01
N PRO A 407 -41.95 -34.17 -13.42
CA PRO A 407 -42.79 -34.90 -12.51
C PRO A 407 -42.14 -36.24 -12.09
N GLU A 408 -42.49 -36.66 -10.87
CA GLU A 408 -42.10 -37.91 -10.24
C GLU A 408 -42.50 -39.16 -11.06
N SER A 409 -41.56 -40.07 -11.26
CA SER A 409 -41.90 -41.47 -11.54
C SER A 409 -40.86 -42.39 -10.85
N ASN A 410 -41.38 -43.19 -9.89
CA ASN A 410 -40.70 -44.32 -9.26
C ASN A 410 -40.14 -45.31 -10.27
N ILE A 411 -38.95 -45.90 -9.97
CA ILE A 411 -38.69 -47.34 -10.01
C ILE A 411 -37.30 -47.64 -9.37
N SER A 412 -37.29 -48.72 -8.63
CA SER A 412 -36.31 -49.35 -7.77
C SER A 412 -35.04 -49.92 -8.45
N ASP A 413 -34.03 -50.06 -7.58
CA ASP A 413 -32.97 -51.10 -7.55
C ASP A 413 -31.79 -51.02 -8.50
N ALA A 414 -30.61 -50.77 -7.93
CA ALA A 414 -29.45 -51.66 -7.95
C ALA A 414 -28.17 -50.93 -7.43
N SER A 415 -27.58 -51.53 -6.42
CA SER A 415 -26.30 -51.24 -5.82
C SER A 415 -25.13 -51.19 -6.83
N GLN A 416 -24.38 -50.07 -6.85
CA GLN A 416 -22.95 -50.06 -7.18
C GLN A 416 -22.24 -48.92 -6.43
N THR A 417 -21.28 -49.34 -5.65
CA THR A 417 -20.31 -48.51 -4.94
C THR A 417 -19.52 -47.69 -5.95
N ALA A 418 -19.76 -46.37 -5.96
CA ALA A 418 -18.90 -45.40 -6.62
C ALA A 418 -18.30 -44.48 -5.56
N THR A 419 -16.99 -44.57 -5.41
CA THR A 419 -16.15 -43.63 -4.65
C THR A 419 -16.42 -42.23 -5.15
N SER A 420 -17.04 -41.40 -4.31
CA SER A 420 -17.22 -39.97 -4.58
C SER A 420 -15.88 -39.26 -4.46
N VAL A 421 -15.30 -38.90 -5.59
CA VAL A 421 -14.28 -37.91 -5.66
C VAL A 421 -14.98 -36.55 -5.42
N THR A 422 -14.78 -35.99 -4.24
CA THR A 422 -15.19 -34.63 -3.93
C THR A 422 -14.46 -33.68 -4.86
N SER A 423 -15.19 -33.09 -5.79
CA SER A 423 -14.73 -31.96 -6.59
C SER A 423 -14.52 -30.74 -5.69
N PRO A 424 -13.41 -29.99 -5.86
CA PRO A 424 -13.19 -28.78 -5.08
C PRO A 424 -14.28 -27.75 -5.41
N SER A 425 -14.81 -27.12 -4.36
CA SER A 425 -15.75 -26.01 -4.43
C SER A 425 -15.24 -24.94 -5.40
N SER A 426 -16.05 -24.61 -6.38
CA SER A 426 -15.77 -23.62 -7.42
C SER A 426 -15.68 -22.23 -6.81
N SER A 427 -14.48 -21.78 -6.45
CA SER A 427 -14.17 -20.36 -6.34
C SER A 427 -14.50 -19.70 -7.67
N GLN A 428 -15.28 -18.61 -7.68
CA GLN A 428 -15.57 -17.82 -8.88
C GLN A 428 -14.22 -17.39 -9.48
N GLY A 429 -13.84 -18.00 -10.61
CA GLY A 429 -12.55 -17.76 -11.23
C GLY A 429 -12.43 -16.32 -11.73
N THR A 430 -11.62 -15.53 -11.05
CA THR A 430 -11.15 -14.24 -11.56
C THR A 430 -9.89 -14.51 -12.37
N THR A 431 -9.80 -13.91 -13.56
CA THR A 431 -8.63 -13.98 -14.43
C THR A 431 -8.01 -12.59 -14.55
N TRP A 432 -6.70 -12.53 -14.74
CA TRP A 432 -5.99 -11.27 -14.95
C TRP A 432 -5.51 -11.18 -16.38
N GLU A 433 -5.68 -10.02 -17.00
CA GLU A 433 -5.25 -9.75 -18.35
C GLU A 433 -4.37 -8.51 -18.40
N VAL A 434 -3.44 -8.48 -19.36
CA VAL A 434 -2.64 -7.29 -19.66
C VAL A 434 -3.53 -6.31 -20.41
N LEU A 435 -3.77 -5.15 -19.78
CA LEU A 435 -4.55 -4.08 -20.40
C LEU A 435 -3.69 -3.33 -21.44
N THR A 436 -2.47 -2.97 -21.08
CA THR A 436 -1.50 -2.29 -21.93
C THR A 436 -0.11 -2.34 -21.32
N SER A 437 0.92 -2.11 -22.13
CA SER A 437 2.30 -1.95 -21.67
C SER A 437 3.01 -0.85 -22.43
N LEU A 438 3.91 -0.15 -21.74
CA LEU A 438 4.78 0.88 -22.31
C LEU A 438 6.23 0.46 -22.11
N VAL A 439 6.99 0.39 -23.19
CA VAL A 439 8.43 0.07 -23.15
C VAL A 439 9.25 1.34 -23.12
N ASN A 440 10.44 1.28 -22.51
CA ASN A 440 11.38 2.40 -22.42
C ASN A 440 10.75 3.66 -21.78
N ALA A 441 9.97 3.49 -20.72
CA ALA A 441 9.30 4.59 -20.03
C ALA A 441 10.30 5.67 -19.54
N HIS A 442 11.49 5.26 -19.13
CA HIS A 442 12.63 6.11 -18.75
C HIS A 442 13.80 5.98 -19.73
N GLY A 443 13.50 5.79 -21.04
CA GLY A 443 14.54 5.57 -22.05
C GLY A 443 15.32 4.27 -21.79
N PRO A 444 16.65 4.29 -21.76
CA PRO A 444 17.47 3.10 -21.50
C PRO A 444 17.62 2.75 -20.02
N PHE A 445 17.01 3.52 -19.13
CA PHE A 445 17.18 3.40 -17.69
C PHE A 445 16.14 2.48 -17.07
N GLU A 446 16.50 1.88 -15.94
CA GLU A 446 15.61 1.09 -15.10
C GLU A 446 14.58 2.01 -14.42
N VAL A 447 13.36 1.48 -14.18
CA VAL A 447 12.31 2.17 -13.45
C VAL A 447 12.23 1.57 -12.06
N ASN A 448 12.60 2.36 -11.05
CA ASN A 448 12.77 1.90 -9.67
C ASN A 448 11.45 1.79 -8.91
N HIS A 449 10.50 2.69 -9.19
CA HIS A 449 9.25 2.76 -8.46
C HIS A 449 8.10 3.24 -9.34
N ILE A 450 6.90 2.72 -9.04
CA ILE A 450 5.64 3.14 -9.65
C ILE A 450 4.59 3.28 -8.55
N THR A 451 3.78 4.34 -8.61
CA THR A 451 2.67 4.55 -7.70
C THR A 451 1.49 5.20 -8.40
N TRP A 452 0.27 4.85 -7.96
CA TRP A 452 -0.93 5.60 -8.30
C TRP A 452 -1.09 6.77 -7.34
N CYS A 453 -1.46 7.94 -7.88
CA CYS A 453 -1.81 9.09 -7.07
C CYS A 453 -2.96 9.87 -7.69
N ARG A 454 -3.63 10.68 -6.88
CA ARG A 454 -4.68 11.58 -7.35
C ARG A 454 -4.06 12.66 -8.25
N ARG A 455 -4.80 13.04 -9.28
CA ARG A 455 -4.38 14.03 -10.25
C ARG A 455 -4.95 15.40 -9.92
N TYR A 456 -4.07 16.40 -9.81
CA TYR A 456 -4.46 17.76 -9.44
C TYR A 456 -4.04 18.81 -10.49
N ASP A 457 -3.29 18.43 -11.53
CA ASP A 457 -2.82 19.35 -12.57
C ASP A 457 -3.98 19.99 -13.34
N VAL A 458 -3.71 21.13 -14.00
CA VAL A 458 -4.72 21.92 -14.71
C VAL A 458 -5.40 21.19 -15.87
N ALA A 459 -4.78 20.12 -16.39
CA ALA A 459 -5.33 19.31 -17.47
C ALA A 459 -6.22 18.15 -16.99
N ALA A 460 -6.35 17.93 -15.67
CA ALA A 460 -7.25 16.92 -15.11
C ALA A 460 -8.71 17.31 -15.36
N GLU A 461 -9.52 16.34 -15.81
CA GLU A 461 -10.98 16.57 -15.98
C GLU A 461 -11.66 16.78 -14.62
N LYS A 462 -11.26 15.97 -13.64
CA LYS A 462 -11.75 16.03 -12.26
C LYS A 462 -10.57 16.03 -11.29
N ARG A 463 -10.11 17.22 -10.91
CA ARG A 463 -9.02 17.39 -9.96
C ARG A 463 -9.31 16.72 -8.62
N GLY A 464 -8.34 15.96 -8.09
CA GLY A 464 -8.49 15.24 -6.84
C GLY A 464 -9.32 13.96 -6.89
N GLU A 465 -10.04 13.71 -8.00
CA GLU A 465 -10.78 12.47 -8.23
C GLU A 465 -10.13 11.56 -9.28
N ASP A 466 -9.52 12.16 -10.32
CA ASP A 466 -8.80 11.40 -11.33
C ASP A 466 -7.47 10.88 -10.77
N GLU A 467 -7.01 9.76 -11.31
CA GLU A 467 -5.73 9.17 -10.94
C GLU A 467 -4.73 9.27 -12.08
N MET A 468 -3.48 9.37 -11.71
CA MET A 468 -2.34 9.26 -12.61
C MET A 468 -1.31 8.29 -12.03
N LEU A 469 -0.46 7.74 -12.89
CA LEU A 469 0.72 7.01 -12.47
C LEU A 469 1.89 7.97 -12.34
N VAL A 470 2.71 7.74 -11.33
CA VAL A 470 4.01 8.40 -11.17
C VAL A 470 5.09 7.34 -11.13
N THR A 471 6.17 7.56 -11.88
CA THR A 471 7.32 6.67 -11.93
C THR A 471 8.60 7.42 -11.66
N THR A 472 9.54 6.73 -11.01
CA THR A 472 10.91 7.19 -10.76
C THR A 472 11.91 6.17 -11.26
N GLY A 473 13.05 6.63 -11.72
CA GLY A 473 14.06 5.76 -12.31
C GLY A 473 15.49 6.25 -12.10
N ASP A 474 16.41 5.53 -12.71
CA ASP A 474 17.85 5.82 -12.66
C ASP A 474 18.24 7.06 -13.42
N ASP A 475 17.37 7.59 -14.27
CA ASP A 475 17.55 8.86 -14.98
C ASP A 475 17.36 10.11 -14.10
N GLY A 476 16.87 9.92 -12.85
CA GLY A 476 16.62 11.02 -11.93
C GLY A 476 15.41 11.88 -12.29
N ILE A 477 14.55 11.41 -13.20
CA ILE A 477 13.34 12.13 -13.61
C ILE A 477 12.13 11.51 -12.96
N VAL A 478 11.29 12.32 -12.34
CA VAL A 478 9.97 11.91 -11.85
C VAL A 478 8.96 12.17 -12.98
N ARG A 479 8.34 11.10 -13.49
CA ARG A 479 7.42 11.16 -14.63
C ARG A 479 6.01 10.87 -14.22
N SER A 480 5.06 11.57 -14.82
CA SER A 480 3.64 11.33 -14.64
C SER A 480 2.97 10.84 -15.94
N TRP A 481 1.97 9.96 -15.79
CA TRP A 481 1.33 9.26 -16.90
C TRP A 481 -0.18 9.22 -16.70
N GLU A 482 -0.91 9.44 -17.78
CA GLU A 482 -2.34 9.29 -17.86
C GLU A 482 -2.69 7.93 -18.50
N VAL A 483 -3.67 7.23 -17.95
CA VAL A 483 -4.22 6.00 -18.54
C VAL A 483 -5.50 6.34 -19.28
N LYS A 484 -5.44 6.34 -20.60
CA LYS A 484 -6.60 6.55 -21.50
C LYS A 484 -7.22 5.20 -21.85
N ARG A 485 -8.55 5.11 -21.71
CA ARG A 485 -9.35 3.92 -22.06
C ARG A 485 -10.26 4.20 -23.25
#